data_d368ec8703a0f934ec26ff8845893395
#
_entry.id   d368ec8703a0f934ec26ff8845893395
#
_cell.length_a   1.000
_cell.length_b   1.000
_cell.length_c   1.000
_cell.angle_alpha   90.00
_cell.angle_beta   90.00
_cell.angle_gamma   90.00
#
_symmetry.space_group_name_H-M   'P 1'
#
loop_
_entity.id
_entity.type
_entity.pdbx_description
1 polymer ?
#
loop_
_entity_poly.entity_id
_entity_poly.type
_entity_poly.pdbx_seq_one_letter_code
_entity_poly.pdbx_strand_id
1 'polypeptide(L)'
;MNTKITLIHWEDAISPTSGWTDINEVSTDLAECVSIGFVIEENDKTITIVSHITGDNDGTDVDGSLVLDKTWIKRREDLTIPYTPDCDVSKLIQSWLEKKNA
;
A
#
# COMPACT_ATOMS: atom_id res chain seq x y z
N MET A 1 19.47 -6.41 2.41
CA MET A 1 18.12 -6.19 2.97
C MET A 1 17.11 -6.84 2.05
N ASN A 2 16.17 -7.57 2.58
CA ASN A 2 15.15 -8.27 1.80
C ASN A 2 14.01 -7.32 1.43
N THR A 3 13.48 -7.50 0.22
CA THR A 3 12.32 -6.76 -0.24
C THR A 3 11.06 -7.32 0.41
N LYS A 4 10.29 -6.47 1.06
CA LYS A 4 9.05 -6.85 1.70
C LYS A 4 7.86 -6.50 0.83
N ILE A 5 7.08 -7.53 0.51
CA ILE A 5 5.81 -7.39 -0.21
C ILE A 5 4.71 -7.82 0.73
N THR A 6 3.61 -7.11 0.74
CA THR A 6 2.46 -7.47 1.56
C THR A 6 1.19 -7.58 0.72
N LEU A 7 0.36 -8.55 1.08
CA LEU A 7 -1.02 -8.65 0.62
C LEU A 7 -1.91 -8.24 1.80
N ILE A 8 -2.80 -7.28 1.57
CA ILE A 8 -3.65 -6.73 2.62
C ILE A 8 -5.11 -6.89 2.22
N HIS A 9 -5.89 -7.56 3.07
CA HIS A 9 -7.36 -7.59 3.00
C HIS A 9 -7.87 -6.52 3.97
N TRP A 10 -8.59 -5.53 3.45
CA TRP A 10 -9.06 -4.39 4.23
C TRP A 10 -10.47 -3.96 3.83
N GLU A 11 -11.08 -3.14 4.64
CA GLU A 11 -12.43 -2.62 4.38
C GLU A 11 -12.39 -1.12 4.15
N ASP A 12 -13.10 -0.67 3.13
CA ASP A 12 -13.17 0.73 2.76
C ASP A 12 -14.62 1.24 2.85
N ALA A 13 -14.74 2.54 3.07
CA ALA A 13 -16.01 3.21 2.98
C ALA A 13 -16.55 3.12 1.55
N ILE A 14 -17.85 3.02 1.41
CA ILE A 14 -18.49 3.10 0.10
C ILE A 14 -19.54 4.20 0.11
N SER A 15 -19.84 4.68 -1.10
CA SER A 15 -20.98 5.55 -1.35
C SER A 15 -21.93 4.77 -2.26
N PRO A 16 -22.83 3.95 -1.67
CA PRO A 16 -23.56 2.91 -2.42
C PRO A 16 -24.62 3.47 -3.36
N THR A 17 -24.97 4.74 -3.25
CA THR A 17 -26.00 5.35 -4.09
C THR A 17 -25.54 6.70 -4.63
N SER A 18 -26.07 7.06 -5.78
CA SER A 18 -25.99 8.42 -6.31
C SER A 18 -27.42 9.01 -6.33
N GLY A 19 -27.60 10.21 -5.78
CA GLY A 19 -28.90 10.86 -5.68
C GLY A 19 -29.72 10.37 -4.48
N TRP A 20 -31.03 10.60 -4.53
CA TRP A 20 -31.95 10.30 -3.45
C TRP A 20 -32.35 8.83 -3.45
N THR A 21 -32.32 8.20 -2.28
CA THR A 21 -32.63 6.78 -2.10
C THR A 21 -33.44 6.61 -0.82
N ASP A 22 -34.40 5.67 -0.84
CA ASP A 22 -35.15 5.30 0.36
C ASP A 22 -34.20 4.79 1.43
N ILE A 23 -34.38 5.25 2.67
CA ILE A 23 -33.51 4.92 3.78
C ILE A 23 -33.42 3.42 4.04
N ASN A 24 -34.49 2.68 3.78
CA ASN A 24 -34.54 1.24 3.98
C ASN A 24 -33.79 0.44 2.90
N GLU A 25 -33.44 1.10 1.81
CA GLU A 25 -32.73 0.49 0.68
C GLU A 25 -31.23 0.81 0.67
N VAL A 26 -30.75 1.62 1.61
CA VAL A 26 -29.32 1.97 1.68
C VAL A 26 -28.52 0.78 2.19
N SER A 27 -27.47 0.41 1.46
CA SER A 27 -26.54 -0.62 1.92
C SER A 27 -25.77 -0.14 3.13
N THR A 28 -25.59 -1.03 4.11
CA THR A 28 -24.80 -0.78 5.31
C THR A 28 -23.45 -1.53 5.28
N ASP A 29 -23.14 -2.16 4.15
CA ASP A 29 -21.91 -2.92 4.00
C ASP A 29 -20.76 -2.02 3.59
N LEU A 30 -19.55 -2.36 4.05
CA LEU A 30 -18.32 -1.74 3.59
C LEU A 30 -17.81 -2.47 2.35
N ALA A 31 -16.99 -1.78 1.55
CA ALA A 31 -16.32 -2.42 0.44
C ALA A 31 -15.14 -3.26 0.95
N GLU A 32 -15.11 -4.52 0.55
CA GLU A 32 -13.96 -5.36 0.83
C GLU A 32 -12.93 -5.22 -0.27
N CYS A 33 -11.69 -4.95 0.11
CA CYS A 33 -10.59 -4.68 -0.81
C CYS A 33 -9.42 -5.62 -0.52
N VAL A 34 -8.73 -6.01 -1.58
CA VAL A 34 -7.46 -6.72 -1.47
C VAL A 34 -6.42 -5.95 -2.25
N SER A 35 -5.33 -5.60 -1.59
CA SER A 35 -4.24 -4.84 -2.19
C SER A 35 -2.91 -5.54 -1.95
N ILE A 36 -2.01 -5.42 -2.91
CA ILE A 36 -0.67 -5.99 -2.82
C ILE A 36 0.34 -4.94 -3.25
N GLY A 37 1.47 -4.88 -2.57
CA GLY A 37 2.51 -3.93 -2.95
C GLY A 37 3.78 -4.05 -2.13
N PHE A 38 4.76 -3.24 -2.51
CA PHE A 38 6.00 -3.09 -1.75
C PHE A 38 5.75 -2.21 -0.54
N VAL A 39 6.16 -2.67 0.63
CA VAL A 39 6.08 -1.86 1.86
C VAL A 39 7.22 -0.87 1.85
N ILE A 40 6.91 0.41 1.80
CA ILE A 40 7.91 1.49 1.81
C ILE A 40 7.96 2.23 3.14
N GLU A 41 6.90 2.20 3.90
CA GLU A 41 6.86 2.80 5.24
C GLU A 41 5.75 2.17 6.07
N GLU A 42 6.01 2.04 7.35
CA GLU A 42 5.03 1.53 8.29
C GLU A 42 5.29 2.13 9.67
N ASN A 43 4.24 2.53 10.35
CA ASN A 43 4.29 2.99 11.73
C ASN A 43 3.12 2.39 12.51
N ASP A 44 2.89 2.86 13.73
CA ASP A 44 1.84 2.30 14.60
C ASP A 44 0.43 2.48 14.04
N LYS A 45 0.22 3.48 13.18
CA LYS A 45 -1.12 3.85 12.69
C LYS A 45 -1.35 3.47 11.26
N THR A 46 -0.34 3.55 10.41
CA THR A 46 -0.49 3.39 8.97
C THR A 46 0.55 2.47 8.37
N ILE A 47 0.22 1.93 7.21
CA ILE A 47 1.16 1.25 6.33
C ILE A 47 1.04 1.86 4.94
N THR A 48 2.18 2.11 4.31
CA THR A 48 2.23 2.64 2.94
C THR A 48 2.83 1.59 2.02
N ILE A 49 2.08 1.25 0.98
CA ILE A 49 2.53 0.33 -0.05
C ILE A 49 2.52 1.01 -1.41
N VAL A 50 3.36 0.53 -2.32
CA VAL A 50 3.44 1.04 -3.70
C VAL A 50 3.48 -0.12 -4.68
N SER A 51 2.94 0.11 -5.88
CA SER A 51 2.91 -0.90 -6.94
C SER A 51 4.18 -0.91 -7.78
N HIS A 52 4.80 0.25 -7.96
CA HIS A 52 5.95 0.42 -8.85
C HIS A 52 7.01 1.28 -8.21
N ILE A 53 8.26 0.89 -8.42
CA ILE A 53 9.43 1.63 -7.97
C ILE A 53 10.37 1.77 -9.16
N THR A 54 10.83 2.99 -9.42
CA THR A 54 11.87 3.24 -10.42
C THR A 54 12.93 4.14 -9.83
N GLY A 55 14.14 4.00 -10.31
CA GLY A 55 15.23 4.83 -9.82
C GLY A 55 16.34 4.96 -10.83
N ASP A 56 17.05 6.09 -10.75
CA ASP A 56 18.22 6.39 -11.52
C ASP A 56 19.22 7.16 -10.63
N ASN A 57 20.24 7.77 -11.26
CA ASN A 57 21.26 8.55 -10.54
C ASN A 57 20.68 9.81 -9.87
N ASP A 58 19.54 10.29 -10.35
CA ASP A 58 18.92 11.53 -9.84
C ASP A 58 17.89 11.26 -8.75
N GLY A 59 17.45 10.00 -8.59
CA GLY A 59 16.54 9.69 -7.51
C GLY A 59 15.69 8.44 -7.73
N THR A 60 14.76 8.28 -6.82
CA THR A 60 13.82 7.15 -6.81
C THR A 60 12.40 7.69 -6.82
N ASP A 61 11.60 7.19 -7.75
CA ASP A 61 10.18 7.53 -7.86
C ASP A 61 9.34 6.29 -7.64
N VAL A 62 8.12 6.49 -7.15
CA VAL A 62 7.15 5.43 -6.93
C VAL A 62 5.83 5.79 -7.58
N ASP A 63 5.06 4.76 -7.92
CA ASP A 63 3.72 4.92 -8.48
C ASP A 63 2.77 3.92 -7.82
N GLY A 64 1.48 4.27 -7.80
CA GLY A 64 0.47 3.43 -7.19
C GLY A 64 0.60 3.37 -5.68
N SER A 65 0.89 4.49 -5.04
CA SER A 65 0.98 4.52 -3.58
C SER A 65 -0.39 4.46 -2.93
N LEU A 66 -0.48 3.69 -1.85
CA LEU A 66 -1.68 3.53 -1.04
C LEU A 66 -1.28 3.57 0.42
N VAL A 67 -1.87 4.51 1.17
CA VAL A 67 -1.70 4.62 2.61
C VAL A 67 -2.94 4.08 3.28
N LEU A 68 -2.79 3.06 4.11
CA LEU A 68 -3.90 2.43 4.82
C LEU A 68 -3.77 2.68 6.32
N ASP A 69 -4.89 3.04 6.93
CA ASP A 69 -5.03 3.00 8.38
C ASP A 69 -5.04 1.54 8.83
N LYS A 70 -4.20 1.19 9.79
CA LYS A 70 -4.07 -0.19 10.25
C LYS A 70 -5.36 -0.75 10.85
N THR A 71 -6.24 0.12 11.36
CA THR A 71 -7.53 -0.33 11.90
C THR A 71 -8.49 -0.84 10.83
N TRP A 72 -8.24 -0.52 9.56
CA TRP A 72 -9.06 -1.01 8.44
C TRP A 72 -8.65 -2.39 7.96
N ILE A 73 -7.49 -2.89 8.41
CA ILE A 73 -6.93 -4.16 7.92
C ILE A 73 -7.58 -5.32 8.65
N LYS A 74 -8.16 -6.25 7.88
CA LYS A 74 -8.74 -7.49 8.40
C LYS A 74 -7.72 -8.61 8.44
N ARG A 75 -6.88 -8.70 7.41
CA ARG A 75 -5.87 -9.74 7.28
C ARG A 75 -4.68 -9.22 6.49
N ARG A 76 -3.50 -9.68 6.85
CA ARG A 76 -2.26 -9.28 6.21
C ARG A 76 -1.36 -10.49 6.06
N GLU A 77 -0.76 -10.65 4.88
CA GLU A 77 0.25 -11.67 4.61
C GLU A 77 1.49 -10.98 4.05
N ASP A 78 2.59 -11.08 4.78
CA ASP A 78 3.87 -10.50 4.36
C ASP A 78 4.72 -11.58 3.70
N LEU A 79 5.31 -11.21 2.55
CA LEU A 79 6.22 -12.05 1.81
C LEU A 79 7.57 -11.35 1.71
N THR A 80 8.62 -12.05 2.06
CA THR A 80 9.98 -11.57 1.88
C THR A 80 10.61 -12.34 0.72
N ILE A 81 11.04 -11.62 -0.31
CA ILE A 81 11.60 -12.23 -1.51
C ILE A 81 13.11 -12.05 -1.49
N PRO A 82 13.88 -13.13 -1.41
CA PRO A 82 15.34 -13.07 -1.46
C PRO A 82 15.80 -12.95 -2.93
N TYR A 83 15.26 -12.00 -3.64
CA TYR A 83 15.54 -11.77 -5.05
C TYR A 83 16.43 -10.54 -5.22
N THR A 84 17.54 -10.74 -5.90
CA THR A 84 18.47 -9.65 -6.20
C THR A 84 18.56 -9.47 -7.71
N PRO A 85 17.67 -8.65 -8.31
CA PRO A 85 17.79 -8.30 -9.73
C PRO A 85 19.01 -7.41 -9.95
N ASP A 86 19.39 -7.20 -11.21
CA ASP A 86 20.47 -6.27 -11.56
C ASP A 86 20.19 -4.88 -11.00
N CYS A 87 18.93 -4.50 -10.94
CA CYS A 87 18.47 -3.34 -10.17
C CYS A 87 18.05 -3.81 -8.78
N ASP A 88 18.80 -3.46 -7.77
CA ASP A 88 18.52 -3.87 -6.39
C ASP A 88 17.35 -3.07 -5.84
N VAL A 89 16.20 -3.73 -5.70
CA VAL A 89 14.95 -3.11 -5.20
C VAL A 89 15.14 -2.56 -3.78
N SER A 90 15.90 -3.26 -2.95
CA SER A 90 16.18 -2.78 -1.59
C SER A 90 16.90 -1.44 -1.60
N LYS A 91 17.82 -1.25 -2.55
CA LYS A 91 18.51 0.04 -2.72
C LYS A 91 17.58 1.13 -3.19
N LEU A 92 16.63 0.82 -4.08
CA LEU A 92 15.64 1.80 -4.53
C LEU A 92 14.77 2.26 -3.36
N ILE A 93 14.29 1.33 -2.56
CA ILE A 93 13.49 1.65 -1.36
C ILE A 93 14.31 2.47 -0.37
N GLN A 94 15.55 2.08 -0.12
CA GLN A 94 16.44 2.78 0.78
C GLN A 94 16.70 4.21 0.31
N SER A 95 16.95 4.40 -0.98
CA SER A 95 17.15 5.71 -1.58
C SER A 95 15.91 6.61 -1.40
N TRP A 96 14.72 6.06 -1.57
CA TRP A 96 13.47 6.78 -1.34
C TRP A 96 13.32 7.23 0.12
N LEU A 97 13.61 6.33 1.06
CA LEU A 97 13.53 6.63 2.48
C LEU A 97 14.53 7.73 2.89
N GLU A 98 15.74 7.69 2.36
CA GLU A 98 16.76 8.72 2.61
C GLU A 98 16.29 10.09 2.11
N LYS A 99 15.71 10.15 0.93
CA LYS A 99 15.16 11.39 0.38
C LYS A 99 14.03 11.95 1.25
N LYS A 100 13.14 11.08 1.68
CA LYS A 100 12.00 11.47 2.50
C LYS A 100 12.42 12.06 3.83
N ASN A 101 13.51 11.58 4.40
CA ASN A 101 14.01 11.99 5.71
C ASN A 101 15.07 13.11 5.62
N ALA A 102 15.40 13.53 4.42
CA ALA A 102 16.37 14.60 4.19
C ALA A 102 15.79 15.99 4.48
#